data_d1a3df7774c3fafd82b4728d33ef48cd
#
_entry.id   d1a3df7774c3fafd82b4728d33ef48cd
#
_cell.length_a   1.000
_cell.length_b   1.000
_cell.length_c   1.000
_cell.angle_alpha   90.00
_cell.angle_beta   90.00
_cell.angle_gamma   90.00
#
_symmetry.space_group_name_H-M   'P 1'
#
loop_
_entity.id
_entity.type
_entity.pdbx_description
1 polymer ?
#
loop_
_entity_poly.entity_id
_entity_poly.type
_entity_poly.pdbx_seq_one_letter_code
_entity_poly.pdbx_strand_id
1 'polypeptide(L)'
;MEYLTEAVIETQLLPLIGGEWIHNKKFGPGRPDYRNDVEKLIIEFDGIQHYTQPPTILKDKEKDVYAQQQGYRVIRIPYFVQLSSDTIKHWFNISIDYTQTYPHGFISEKAITQMLPSFYCSLGVERFKQEMSKYPKDVVMQIKTSLKQINKPIEAILPIDMKDWLN
;
A
#
# COMPACT_ATOMS: atom_id res chain seq x y z
N MET A 1 16.29 -2.22 7.77
CA MET A 1 15.35 -1.75 6.72
C MET A 1 14.38 -0.78 7.37
N GLU A 2 14.23 0.39 6.80
CA GLU A 2 13.43 1.47 7.43
C GLU A 2 12.02 1.62 6.82
N TYR A 3 11.62 0.77 5.88
CA TYR A 3 10.35 0.84 5.17
C TYR A 3 9.83 -0.54 4.74
N LEU A 4 8.52 -0.62 4.48
CA LEU A 4 7.86 -1.84 4.05
C LEU A 4 8.34 -2.26 2.65
N THR A 5 8.55 -3.55 2.47
CA THR A 5 8.90 -4.18 1.19
C THR A 5 8.12 -5.49 1.04
N GLU A 6 8.07 -6.03 -0.17
CA GLU A 6 7.46 -7.34 -0.43
C GLU A 6 8.11 -8.45 0.43
N ALA A 7 9.43 -8.42 0.61
CA ALA A 7 10.13 -9.36 1.48
C ALA A 7 9.70 -9.28 2.95
N VAL A 8 9.33 -8.09 3.44
CA VAL A 8 8.78 -7.92 4.80
C VAL A 8 7.37 -8.52 4.90
N ILE A 9 6.56 -8.39 3.88
CA ILE A 9 5.24 -9.04 3.84
C ILE A 9 5.42 -10.55 3.95
N GLU A 10 6.29 -11.14 3.14
CA GLU A 10 6.54 -12.57 3.14
C GLU A 10 7.08 -13.09 4.49
N THR A 11 8.03 -12.37 5.09
CA THR A 11 8.73 -12.85 6.29
C THR A 11 8.05 -12.46 7.61
N GLN A 12 7.24 -11.41 7.63
CA GLN A 12 6.61 -10.91 8.85
C GLN A 12 5.09 -10.99 8.84
N LEU A 13 4.43 -10.55 7.75
CA LEU A 13 2.98 -10.49 7.71
C LEU A 13 2.34 -11.87 7.46
N LEU A 14 2.78 -12.60 6.44
CA LEU A 14 2.18 -13.90 6.11
C LEU A 14 2.24 -14.91 7.27
N PRO A 15 3.34 -15.03 8.05
CA PRO A 15 3.38 -15.89 9.22
C PRO A 15 2.39 -15.48 10.33
N LEU A 16 2.11 -14.17 10.47
CA LEU A 16 1.17 -13.66 11.48
C LEU A 16 -0.29 -13.98 11.13
N ILE A 17 -0.66 -13.88 9.86
CA ILE A 17 -2.03 -14.12 9.41
C ILE A 17 -2.29 -15.60 9.10
N GLY A 18 -1.23 -16.40 8.95
CA GLY A 18 -1.33 -17.83 8.66
C GLY A 18 -1.84 -18.15 7.26
N GLY A 19 -2.17 -19.43 7.03
CA GLY A 19 -2.71 -19.90 5.74
C GLY A 19 -1.63 -20.37 4.77
N GLU A 20 -2.09 -20.93 3.65
CA GLU A 20 -1.24 -21.38 2.55
C GLU A 20 -1.24 -20.35 1.43
N TRP A 21 -0.07 -19.89 1.03
CA TRP A 21 0.08 -18.81 0.06
C TRP A 21 0.75 -19.29 -1.22
N ILE A 22 0.12 -19.00 -2.34
CA ILE A 22 0.64 -19.20 -3.68
C ILE A 22 1.30 -17.90 -4.11
N HIS A 23 2.62 -17.91 -4.32
CA HIS A 23 3.40 -16.74 -4.68
C HIS A 23 3.59 -16.62 -6.19
N ASN A 24 3.25 -15.46 -6.75
CA ASN A 24 3.57 -15.02 -8.11
C ASN A 24 3.19 -16.04 -9.22
N LYS A 25 2.07 -16.75 -9.06
CA LYS A 25 1.56 -17.69 -10.06
C LYS A 25 0.46 -17.04 -10.93
N LYS A 26 0.38 -17.48 -12.19
CA LYS A 26 -0.62 -17.00 -13.16
C LYS A 26 -2.03 -17.12 -12.58
N PHE A 27 -2.79 -16.03 -12.65
CA PHE A 27 -4.19 -15.94 -12.25
C PHE A 27 -4.89 -14.89 -13.12
N GLY A 28 -5.68 -15.33 -14.08
CA GLY A 28 -6.35 -14.46 -15.04
C GLY A 28 -5.40 -13.52 -15.78
N PRO A 29 -5.64 -12.21 -15.78
CA PRO A 29 -4.82 -11.22 -16.49
C PRO A 29 -3.48 -10.92 -15.82
N GLY A 30 -3.21 -11.49 -14.62
CA GLY A 30 -2.02 -11.16 -13.85
C GLY A 30 -1.33 -12.32 -13.17
N ARG A 31 -0.49 -11.96 -12.21
CA ARG A 31 0.19 -12.84 -11.27
C ARG A 31 0.18 -12.12 -9.94
N PRO A 32 -0.76 -12.44 -9.03
CA PRO A 32 -0.78 -11.87 -7.69
C PRO A 32 0.51 -12.15 -6.94
N ASP A 33 0.96 -11.21 -6.11
CA ASP A 33 2.10 -11.44 -5.25
C ASP A 33 1.82 -12.62 -4.34
N TYR A 34 0.69 -12.60 -3.65
CA TYR A 34 0.26 -13.71 -2.79
C TYR A 34 -1.23 -14.00 -2.96
N ARG A 35 -1.56 -15.28 -3.13
CA ARG A 35 -2.94 -15.76 -3.27
C ARG A 35 -3.20 -16.94 -2.34
N ASN A 36 -4.28 -16.84 -1.57
CA ASN A 36 -4.81 -17.94 -0.76
C ASN A 36 -6.13 -18.41 -1.35
N ASP A 37 -6.15 -19.63 -1.90
CA ASP A 37 -7.32 -20.17 -2.58
C ASP A 37 -8.40 -20.66 -1.61
N VAL A 38 -8.02 -21.05 -0.40
CA VAL A 38 -8.94 -21.47 0.66
C VAL A 38 -9.74 -20.28 1.19
N GLU A 39 -9.04 -19.21 1.56
CA GLU A 39 -9.64 -17.99 2.12
C GLU A 39 -10.17 -17.04 1.04
N LYS A 40 -9.95 -17.36 -0.24
CA LYS A 40 -10.29 -16.47 -1.37
C LYS A 40 -9.73 -15.06 -1.18
N LEU A 41 -8.46 -14.99 -0.87
CA LEU A 41 -7.75 -13.76 -0.54
C LEU A 41 -6.53 -13.56 -1.44
N ILE A 42 -6.36 -12.35 -1.94
CA ILE A 42 -5.18 -11.89 -2.67
C ILE A 42 -4.56 -10.74 -1.92
N ILE A 43 -3.23 -10.75 -1.79
CA ILE A 43 -2.43 -9.64 -1.30
C ILE A 43 -1.50 -9.19 -2.43
N GLU A 44 -1.51 -7.90 -2.70
CA GLU A 44 -0.62 -7.22 -3.65
C GLU A 44 0.16 -6.13 -2.90
N PHE A 45 1.47 -6.08 -3.06
CA PHE A 45 2.31 -4.99 -2.58
C PHE A 45 2.49 -3.96 -3.67
N ASP A 46 1.97 -2.77 -3.46
CA ASP A 46 1.98 -1.70 -4.45
C ASP A 46 3.14 -0.74 -4.22
N GLY A 47 4.19 -0.88 -5.01
CA GLY A 47 5.31 0.05 -5.07
C GLY A 47 4.96 1.36 -5.80
N ILE A 48 5.96 2.23 -5.96
CA ILE A 48 5.78 3.57 -6.55
C ILE A 48 5.18 3.56 -7.96
N GLN A 49 5.46 2.56 -8.78
CA GLN A 49 4.93 2.43 -10.15
C GLN A 49 3.41 2.35 -10.20
N HIS A 50 2.77 1.86 -9.13
CA HIS A 50 1.31 1.80 -8.99
C HIS A 50 0.65 3.16 -8.75
N TYR A 51 1.44 4.23 -8.67
CA TYR A 51 0.99 5.62 -8.50
C TYR A 51 1.53 6.57 -9.58
N THR A 52 2.59 6.17 -10.29
CA THR A 52 3.26 7.03 -11.26
C THR A 52 3.04 6.59 -12.71
N GLN A 53 2.63 5.33 -12.94
CA GLN A 53 2.50 4.76 -14.27
C GLN A 53 1.03 4.43 -14.62
N PRO A 54 0.37 5.23 -15.47
CA PRO A 54 -1.02 5.00 -15.86
C PRO A 54 -1.32 3.58 -16.36
N PRO A 55 -0.47 2.95 -17.21
CA PRO A 55 -0.74 1.58 -17.65
C PRO A 55 -0.76 0.56 -16.50
N THR A 56 0.10 0.73 -15.50
CA THR A 56 0.13 -0.13 -14.31
C THR A 56 -1.16 0.02 -13.50
N ILE A 57 -1.60 1.27 -13.27
CA ILE A 57 -2.82 1.57 -12.52
C ILE A 57 -4.06 0.96 -13.22
N LEU A 58 -4.15 1.10 -14.53
CA LEU A 58 -5.26 0.53 -15.30
C LEU A 58 -5.25 -0.98 -15.28
N LYS A 59 -4.08 -1.60 -15.37
CA LYS A 59 -3.92 -3.06 -15.27
C LYS A 59 -4.27 -3.58 -13.88
N ASP A 60 -3.97 -2.84 -12.83
CA ASP A 60 -4.40 -3.19 -11.47
C ASP A 60 -5.92 -3.26 -11.35
N LYS A 61 -6.63 -2.27 -11.90
CA LYS A 61 -8.10 -2.28 -11.92
C LYS A 61 -8.66 -3.50 -12.65
N GLU A 62 -8.06 -3.88 -13.78
CA GLU A 62 -8.44 -5.08 -14.54
C GLU A 62 -8.24 -6.37 -13.71
N LYS A 63 -7.08 -6.48 -13.03
CA LYS A 63 -6.77 -7.60 -12.14
C LYS A 63 -7.77 -7.70 -10.98
N ASP A 64 -8.08 -6.56 -10.36
CA ASP A 64 -8.99 -6.50 -9.21
C ASP A 64 -10.41 -6.91 -9.60
N VAL A 65 -10.92 -6.41 -10.73
CA VAL A 65 -12.23 -6.81 -11.27
C VAL A 65 -12.26 -8.31 -11.55
N TYR A 66 -11.24 -8.85 -12.21
CA TYR A 66 -11.15 -10.29 -12.45
C TYR A 66 -11.15 -11.11 -11.16
N ALA A 67 -10.31 -10.73 -10.19
CA ALA A 67 -10.22 -11.42 -8.91
C ALA A 67 -11.57 -11.43 -8.17
N GLN A 68 -12.26 -10.29 -8.13
CA GLN A 68 -13.58 -10.16 -7.51
C GLN A 68 -14.63 -11.03 -8.21
N GLN A 69 -14.61 -11.12 -9.54
CA GLN A 69 -15.48 -12.02 -10.31
C GLN A 69 -15.23 -13.49 -9.99
N GLN A 70 -13.99 -13.85 -9.59
CA GLN A 70 -13.62 -15.20 -9.14
C GLN A 70 -13.90 -15.42 -7.64
N GLY A 71 -14.52 -14.45 -6.96
CA GLY A 71 -14.88 -14.53 -5.54
C GLY A 71 -13.75 -14.20 -4.57
N TYR A 72 -12.63 -13.61 -5.05
CA TYR A 72 -11.52 -13.21 -4.19
C TYR A 72 -11.71 -11.80 -3.67
N ARG A 73 -11.32 -11.59 -2.41
CA ARG A 73 -11.06 -10.28 -1.85
C ARG A 73 -9.62 -9.88 -2.14
N VAL A 74 -9.40 -8.68 -2.64
CA VAL A 74 -8.06 -8.15 -2.92
C VAL A 74 -7.70 -7.13 -1.85
N ILE A 75 -6.55 -7.33 -1.21
CA ILE A 75 -5.91 -6.38 -0.31
C ILE A 75 -4.68 -5.84 -1.00
N ARG A 76 -4.69 -4.53 -1.28
CA ARG A 76 -3.53 -3.82 -1.78
C ARG A 76 -2.84 -3.11 -0.64
N ILE A 77 -1.55 -3.38 -0.46
CA ILE A 77 -0.71 -2.79 0.58
C ILE A 77 0.21 -1.77 -0.07
N PRO A 78 -0.11 -0.47 0.05
CA PRO A 78 0.73 0.58 -0.50
C PRO A 78 2.10 0.63 0.19
N TYR A 79 3.14 0.93 -0.56
CA TYR A 79 4.51 1.04 -0.06
C TYR A 79 4.68 2.04 1.08
N PHE A 80 3.80 3.04 1.18
CA PHE A 80 3.85 4.09 2.18
C PHE A 80 3.06 3.78 3.47
N VAL A 81 2.31 2.69 3.49
CA VAL A 81 1.57 2.24 4.68
C VAL A 81 2.39 1.17 5.39
N GLN A 82 2.76 1.43 6.63
CA GLN A 82 3.59 0.51 7.41
C GLN A 82 2.77 -0.52 8.17
N LEU A 83 3.38 -1.67 8.47
CA LEU A 83 2.75 -2.68 9.32
C LEU A 83 2.63 -2.16 10.76
N SER A 84 1.40 -2.20 11.26
CA SER A 84 1.06 -1.90 12.65
C SER A 84 -0.14 -2.74 13.06
N SER A 85 -0.46 -2.78 14.36
CA SER A 85 -1.68 -3.44 14.85
C SER A 85 -2.93 -2.91 14.13
N ASP A 86 -3.00 -1.59 13.88
CA ASP A 86 -4.14 -0.93 13.23
C ASP A 86 -4.27 -1.31 11.76
N THR A 87 -3.15 -1.35 11.00
CA THR A 87 -3.17 -1.73 9.59
C THR A 87 -3.48 -3.20 9.41
N ILE A 88 -2.94 -4.07 10.24
CA ILE A 88 -3.23 -5.51 10.22
C ILE A 88 -4.71 -5.75 10.53
N LYS A 89 -5.24 -5.08 11.55
CA LYS A 89 -6.67 -5.14 11.88
C LYS A 89 -7.55 -4.63 10.72
N HIS A 90 -7.16 -3.52 10.11
CA HIS A 90 -7.90 -2.95 8.97
C HIS A 90 -7.96 -3.91 7.77
N TRP A 91 -6.82 -4.50 7.40
CA TRP A 91 -6.76 -5.37 6.21
C TRP A 91 -7.34 -6.76 6.45
N PHE A 92 -7.11 -7.35 7.62
CA PHE A 92 -7.38 -8.77 7.87
C PHE A 92 -8.44 -9.02 8.94
N ASN A 93 -8.91 -7.99 9.62
CA ASN A 93 -9.81 -8.09 10.77
C ASN A 93 -9.27 -8.98 11.91
N ILE A 94 -7.96 -9.01 12.06
CA ILE A 94 -7.25 -9.75 13.11
C ILE A 94 -6.66 -8.73 14.09
N SER A 95 -6.92 -8.96 15.39
CA SER A 95 -6.32 -8.15 16.46
C SER A 95 -5.03 -8.81 16.93
N ILE A 96 -3.91 -8.23 16.59
CA ILE A 96 -2.56 -8.67 16.97
C ILE A 96 -1.84 -7.46 17.58
N ASP A 97 -1.13 -7.68 18.69
CA ASP A 97 -0.19 -6.68 19.18
C ASP A 97 1.10 -6.76 18.35
N TYR A 98 1.28 -5.79 17.47
CA TYR A 98 2.42 -5.72 16.56
C TYR A 98 3.20 -4.43 16.79
N THR A 99 4.46 -4.57 17.16
CA THR A 99 5.36 -3.42 17.28
C THR A 99 5.77 -2.93 15.91
N GLN A 100 5.36 -1.71 15.56
CA GLN A 100 5.73 -1.08 14.30
C GLN A 100 7.24 -0.88 14.22
N THR A 101 7.89 -1.56 13.27
CA THR A 101 9.34 -1.54 13.08
C THR A 101 9.77 -0.48 12.06
N TYR A 102 8.86 -0.12 11.13
CA TYR A 102 9.15 0.77 10.01
C TYR A 102 8.22 1.99 10.05
N PRO A 103 8.60 3.08 10.73
CA PRO A 103 7.73 4.24 10.91
C PRO A 103 7.59 5.12 9.66
N HIS A 104 8.45 4.93 8.66
CA HIS A 104 8.54 5.82 7.49
C HIS A 104 8.15 5.11 6.20
N GLY A 105 7.02 5.51 5.60
CA GLY A 105 6.55 4.94 4.34
C GLY A 105 7.14 5.61 3.09
N PHE A 106 7.33 6.92 3.10
CA PHE A 106 7.80 7.70 1.94
C PHE A 106 9.31 7.94 1.94
N ILE A 107 9.98 7.70 3.05
CA ILE A 107 11.39 8.01 3.23
C ILE A 107 12.20 6.74 3.00
N SER A 108 12.92 6.72 1.90
CA SER A 108 14.01 5.76 1.68
C SER A 108 15.31 6.53 1.49
N GLU A 109 16.42 6.03 2.01
CA GLU A 109 17.74 6.67 1.88
C GLU A 109 18.14 6.89 0.41
N LYS A 110 17.59 6.11 -0.52
CA LYS A 110 18.02 6.10 -1.91
C LYS A 110 17.16 6.93 -2.88
N ALA A 111 15.94 7.29 -2.57
CA ALA A 111 15.03 7.90 -3.55
C ALA A 111 13.89 8.74 -2.95
N ILE A 112 14.17 9.50 -1.90
CA ILE A 112 13.13 10.24 -1.15
C ILE A 112 12.20 11.03 -2.06
N THR A 113 12.73 11.75 -3.04
CA THR A 113 11.95 12.66 -3.87
C THR A 113 10.99 11.93 -4.81
N GLN A 114 11.42 10.83 -5.41
CA GLN A 114 10.64 10.11 -6.43
C GLN A 114 9.48 9.31 -5.85
N MET A 115 9.48 9.06 -4.54
CA MET A 115 8.44 8.30 -3.85
C MET A 115 7.32 9.17 -3.27
N LEU A 116 7.44 10.48 -3.40
CA LEU A 116 6.47 11.43 -2.83
C LEU A 116 5.22 11.58 -3.69
N PRO A 117 4.06 11.87 -3.09
CA PRO A 117 2.81 12.06 -3.83
C PRO A 117 2.86 13.16 -4.89
N SER A 118 3.76 14.16 -4.76
CA SER A 118 3.98 15.20 -5.79
C SER A 118 4.46 14.63 -7.14
N PHE A 119 5.01 13.41 -7.15
CA PHE A 119 5.45 12.71 -8.36
C PHE A 119 4.39 11.79 -8.97
N TYR A 120 3.24 11.62 -8.33
CA TYR A 120 2.18 10.76 -8.84
C TYR A 120 1.57 11.33 -10.12
N CYS A 121 1.22 10.46 -11.05
CA CYS A 121 0.38 10.86 -12.17
C CYS A 121 -1.06 11.14 -11.68
N SER A 122 -1.89 11.75 -12.51
CA SER A 122 -3.27 12.12 -12.13
C SER A 122 -4.08 10.93 -11.59
N LEU A 123 -3.99 9.77 -12.24
CA LEU A 123 -4.64 8.53 -11.77
C LEU A 123 -4.07 8.06 -10.42
N GLY A 124 -2.77 8.23 -10.20
CA GLY A 124 -2.11 7.90 -8.93
C GLY A 124 -2.53 8.82 -7.80
N VAL A 125 -2.71 10.11 -8.06
CA VAL A 125 -3.25 11.08 -7.09
C VAL A 125 -4.68 10.70 -6.71
N GLU A 126 -5.54 10.38 -7.67
CA GLU A 126 -6.91 9.93 -7.38
C GLU A 126 -6.92 8.65 -6.55
N ARG A 127 -6.08 7.68 -6.89
CA ARG A 127 -5.91 6.44 -6.14
C ARG A 127 -5.49 6.73 -4.70
N PHE A 128 -4.48 7.54 -4.49
CA PHE A 128 -4.01 7.95 -3.16
C PHE A 128 -5.13 8.59 -2.34
N LYS A 129 -5.90 9.52 -2.91
CA LYS A 129 -7.05 10.15 -2.23
C LYS A 129 -8.11 9.11 -1.82
N GLN A 130 -8.43 8.18 -2.71
CA GLN A 130 -9.40 7.10 -2.44
C GLN A 130 -8.91 6.18 -1.32
N GLU A 131 -7.64 5.81 -1.31
CA GLU A 131 -7.05 4.99 -0.25
C GLU A 131 -7.07 5.73 1.09
N MET A 132 -6.68 7.01 1.12
CA MET A 132 -6.73 7.81 2.36
C MET A 132 -8.13 7.94 2.94
N SER A 133 -9.17 7.93 2.11
CA SER A 133 -10.57 7.97 2.58
C SER A 133 -11.03 6.67 3.24
N LYS A 134 -10.35 5.56 3.00
CA LYS A 134 -10.71 4.22 3.49
C LYS A 134 -9.94 3.81 4.74
N TYR A 135 -8.76 4.36 4.96
CA TYR A 135 -7.94 4.02 6.13
C TYR A 135 -8.49 4.61 7.42
N PRO A 136 -8.29 3.91 8.56
CA PRO A 136 -8.57 4.47 9.89
C PRO A 136 -7.81 5.77 10.13
N LYS A 137 -8.36 6.65 10.96
CA LYS A 137 -7.76 7.96 11.26
C LYS A 137 -6.32 7.86 11.76
N ASP A 138 -6.02 6.85 12.59
CA ASP A 138 -4.69 6.67 13.16
C ASP A 138 -3.67 6.30 12.07
N VAL A 139 -4.05 5.47 11.10
CA VAL A 139 -3.21 5.13 9.94
C VAL A 139 -2.97 6.37 9.08
N VAL A 140 -4.01 7.15 8.78
CA VAL A 140 -3.88 8.42 8.02
C VAL A 140 -2.96 9.39 8.76
N MET A 141 -3.08 9.47 10.08
CA MET A 141 -2.21 10.34 10.91
C MET A 141 -0.75 9.90 10.83
N GLN A 142 -0.45 8.60 10.85
CA GLN A 142 0.91 8.07 10.67
C GLN A 142 1.48 8.48 9.30
N ILE A 143 0.69 8.37 8.24
CA ILE A 143 1.08 8.79 6.88
C ILE A 143 1.37 10.28 6.83
N LYS A 144 0.50 11.11 7.41
CA LYS A 144 0.71 12.57 7.51
C LYS A 144 1.99 12.91 8.29
N THR A 145 2.23 12.23 9.40
CA THR A 145 3.43 12.41 10.23
C THR A 145 4.69 12.07 9.43
N SER A 146 4.67 10.98 8.70
CA SER A 146 5.77 10.56 7.82
C SER A 146 6.10 11.64 6.78
N LEU A 147 5.07 12.22 6.14
CA LEU A 147 5.25 13.30 5.17
C LEU A 147 5.77 14.60 5.80
N LYS A 148 5.28 14.95 7.01
CA LYS A 148 5.74 16.15 7.74
C LYS A 148 7.20 16.08 8.18
N GLN A 149 7.75 14.87 8.36
CA GLN A 149 9.17 14.68 8.69
C GLN A 149 10.10 14.99 7.51
N ILE A 150 9.56 15.09 6.30
CA ILE A 150 10.33 15.42 5.11
C ILE A 150 10.59 16.93 5.11
N ASN A 151 11.85 17.31 5.26
CA ASN A 151 12.24 18.72 5.28
C ASN A 151 12.29 19.33 3.88
N LYS A 152 11.10 19.50 3.27
CA LYS A 152 10.91 20.10 1.94
C LYS A 152 9.68 21.00 1.92
N PRO A 153 9.59 21.97 0.98
CA PRO A 153 8.38 22.73 0.74
C PRO A 153 7.19 21.83 0.43
N ILE A 154 5.99 22.23 0.84
CA ILE A 154 4.77 21.43 0.67
C ILE A 154 4.51 21.05 -0.81
N GLU A 155 4.87 21.93 -1.73
CA GLU A 155 4.73 21.73 -3.17
C GLU A 155 5.64 20.62 -3.73
N ALA A 156 6.73 20.32 -3.01
CA ALA A 156 7.63 19.21 -3.35
C ALA A 156 7.16 17.88 -2.72
N ILE A 157 6.23 17.93 -1.78
CA ILE A 157 5.73 16.77 -1.04
C ILE A 157 4.39 16.30 -1.60
N LEU A 158 3.43 17.23 -1.79
CA LEU A 158 2.08 16.92 -2.22
C LEU A 158 1.72 17.60 -3.54
N PRO A 159 0.79 17.00 -4.30
CA PRO A 159 0.14 17.68 -5.42
C PRO A 159 -0.53 18.98 -4.96
N ILE A 160 -0.61 19.96 -5.86
CA ILE A 160 -1.09 21.31 -5.54
C ILE A 160 -2.52 21.32 -4.99
N ASP A 161 -3.36 20.42 -5.43
CA ASP A 161 -4.75 20.27 -4.99
C ASP A 161 -4.90 19.52 -3.64
N MET A 162 -3.80 19.07 -3.05
CA MET A 162 -3.77 18.36 -1.78
C MET A 162 -3.03 19.12 -0.66
N LYS A 163 -2.62 20.34 -0.90
CA LYS A 163 -1.82 21.11 0.09
C LYS A 163 -2.49 21.17 1.48
N ASP A 164 -3.80 21.36 1.52
CA ASP A 164 -4.55 21.49 2.78
C ASP A 164 -4.78 20.15 3.48
N TRP A 165 -4.61 19.04 2.76
CA TRP A 165 -4.81 17.70 3.33
C TRP A 165 -3.81 17.38 4.45
N LEU A 166 -2.61 17.96 4.42
CA LEU A 166 -1.58 17.68 5.41
C LEU A 166 -1.81 18.41 6.76
N ASN A 167 -2.68 19.43 6.79
CA ASN A 167 -2.99 20.23 7.98
C ASN A 167 -3.92 19.52 8.98
#